data_2831b2757ec0e82f3c57d9e7bc4c521f
#
_entry.id   2831b2757ec0e82f3c57d9e7bc4c521f
#
_cell.length_a   1.000
_cell.length_b   1.000
_cell.length_c   1.000
_cell.angle_alpha   90.00
_cell.angle_beta   90.00
_cell.angle_gamma   90.00
#
_symmetry.space_group_name_H-M   'P 1'
#
loop_
_entity.id
_entity.type
_entity.pdbx_description
1 polymer ?
#
loop_
_entity_poly.entity_id
_entity_poly.type
_entity_poly.pdbx_seq_one_letter_code
_entity_poly.pdbx_strand_id
1 'polypeptide(L)'
;MELTGLKQKFEELFGKKDYTAFFAPGRINLIGEHTDYNGGNVFPCAITLGTYAIAAKNDLKQVRLYSENFPEAGVISFDLADLDHKKADSWANYPKGTLRYLKEAGHAIPEGMDMVIFGNIPNGSGLSSSASLELLMGVVLDNLFDLNVDRLDLIKTGKRVENEFIGVNSGIMDQFAVGMGEENKAILLDCNTLEYEMVPVELGNHAIVIMNTKKRRELVDSKYNERRSECEEALAKLQTVVSVGSLGELDEETFENAKAVLESDVLYRRARHAVTENQRTLKAKSALQAGELEAFGQLMNQSHISLRDDYEVTGIELDTLVQAAWDQPGVLGARMTGAGFGGCAIAIVEKDAIPTFIENVGKTYEAAIGYPAEFYIAEISDGAKRL
;
A
#
# COMPACT_ATOMS: atom_id res chain seq x y z
N MET A 1 -4.08 -8.21 19.15
CA MET A 1 -5.34 -8.19 19.97
C MET A 1 -6.34 -9.03 19.22
N GLU A 2 -7.08 -9.91 19.92
CA GLU A 2 -8.14 -10.67 19.28
C GLU A 2 -9.41 -9.83 19.16
N LEU A 3 -10.29 -10.18 18.22
CA LEU A 3 -11.61 -9.52 18.06
C LEU A 3 -12.40 -9.45 19.38
N THR A 4 -12.23 -10.41 20.27
CA THR A 4 -12.83 -10.44 21.61
C THR A 4 -12.45 -9.21 22.43
N GLY A 5 -11.18 -8.81 22.41
CA GLY A 5 -10.71 -7.60 23.12
C GLY A 5 -11.31 -6.32 22.55
N LEU A 6 -11.42 -6.20 21.21
CA LEU A 6 -12.09 -5.06 20.57
C LEU A 6 -13.57 -4.96 20.93
N LYS A 7 -14.27 -6.10 20.97
CA LYS A 7 -15.68 -6.15 21.40
C LYS A 7 -15.86 -5.66 22.83
N GLN A 8 -15.01 -6.13 23.74
CA GLN A 8 -15.03 -5.67 25.13
C GLN A 8 -14.77 -4.16 25.25
N LYS A 9 -13.79 -3.66 24.51
CA LYS A 9 -13.48 -2.21 24.48
C LYS A 9 -14.65 -1.40 23.91
N PHE A 10 -15.32 -1.88 22.87
CA PHE A 10 -16.50 -1.24 22.32
C PHE A 10 -17.67 -1.16 23.33
N GLU A 11 -17.94 -2.27 24.04
CA GLU A 11 -18.95 -2.30 25.10
C GLU A 11 -18.61 -1.38 26.27
N GLU A 12 -17.33 -1.32 26.67
CA GLU A 12 -16.84 -0.44 27.72
C GLU A 12 -17.05 1.05 27.38
N LEU A 13 -16.68 1.46 26.15
CA LEU A 13 -16.72 2.87 25.74
C LEU A 13 -18.12 3.36 25.37
N PHE A 14 -18.93 2.49 24.76
CA PHE A 14 -20.20 2.93 24.15
C PHE A 14 -21.45 2.26 24.75
N GLY A 15 -21.28 1.29 25.63
CA GLY A 15 -22.39 0.63 26.34
C GLY A 15 -23.31 -0.21 25.46
N LYS A 16 -22.89 -0.54 24.21
CA LYS A 16 -23.70 -1.25 23.23
C LYS A 16 -23.21 -2.68 23.05
N LYS A 17 -24.13 -3.60 22.74
CA LYS A 17 -23.85 -5.01 22.44
C LYS A 17 -24.28 -5.43 21.04
N ASP A 18 -25.03 -4.59 20.33
CA ASP A 18 -25.37 -4.76 18.93
C ASP A 18 -24.34 -4.01 18.06
N TYR A 19 -23.44 -4.78 17.46
CA TYR A 19 -22.34 -4.26 16.66
C TYR A 19 -21.95 -5.25 15.57
N THR A 20 -21.26 -4.77 14.57
CA THR A 20 -20.70 -5.57 13.48
C THR A 20 -19.17 -5.46 13.48
N ALA A 21 -18.51 -6.56 13.15
CA ALA A 21 -17.06 -6.64 13.00
C ALA A 21 -16.65 -6.50 11.54
N PHE A 22 -15.51 -5.83 11.30
CA PHE A 22 -14.96 -5.56 9.97
C PHE A 22 -13.45 -5.73 9.96
N PHE A 23 -12.91 -5.96 8.79
CA PHE A 23 -11.48 -6.03 8.53
C PHE A 23 -11.15 -5.35 7.20
N ALA A 24 -10.04 -4.63 7.17
CA ALA A 24 -9.40 -4.18 5.94
C ALA A 24 -7.92 -4.53 5.99
N PRO A 25 -7.38 -5.19 4.95
CA PRO A 25 -5.98 -5.59 4.92
C PRO A 25 -5.05 -4.41 4.70
N GLY A 26 -3.75 -4.61 4.96
CA GLY A 26 -2.67 -3.91 4.29
C GLY A 26 -2.35 -4.57 2.95
N ARG A 27 -1.27 -4.10 2.30
CA ARG A 27 -0.79 -4.68 1.04
C ARG A 27 0.73 -4.75 1.01
N ILE A 28 1.23 -5.66 0.22
CA ILE A 28 2.55 -5.60 -0.40
C ILE A 28 2.39 -5.42 -1.91
N ASN A 29 3.43 -4.91 -2.58
CA ASN A 29 3.50 -4.93 -4.03
C ASN A 29 4.63 -5.86 -4.46
N LEU A 30 4.30 -6.91 -5.21
CA LEU A 30 5.27 -7.91 -5.63
C LEU A 30 6.31 -7.30 -6.57
N ILE A 31 5.87 -6.43 -7.49
CA ILE A 31 6.69 -5.66 -8.43
C ILE A 31 5.85 -4.55 -9.08
N GLY A 32 6.48 -3.54 -9.68
CA GLY A 32 5.79 -2.40 -10.28
C GLY A 32 5.66 -1.22 -9.32
N GLU A 33 6.77 -0.86 -8.65
CA GLU A 33 6.77 0.29 -7.76
C GLU A 33 6.91 1.60 -8.52
N HIS A 34 6.16 2.61 -8.05
CA HIS A 34 6.15 3.96 -8.63
C HIS A 34 5.66 4.03 -10.08
N THR A 35 4.94 3.01 -10.55
CA THR A 35 4.35 2.97 -11.89
C THR A 35 2.89 3.42 -11.90
N ASP A 36 2.19 3.37 -10.78
CA ASP A 36 0.75 3.65 -10.68
C ASP A 36 0.38 5.10 -11.03
N TYR A 37 1.14 6.08 -10.60
CA TYR A 37 0.93 7.49 -10.98
C TYR A 37 1.60 7.87 -12.31
N ASN A 38 2.33 6.93 -12.90
CA ASN A 38 2.95 7.04 -14.23
C ASN A 38 2.14 6.31 -15.33
N GLY A 39 0.93 5.82 -15.01
CA GLY A 39 0.05 5.11 -15.94
C GLY A 39 0.55 3.72 -16.34
N GLY A 40 1.38 3.10 -15.51
CA GLY A 40 1.88 1.74 -15.72
C GLY A 40 1.13 0.68 -14.90
N ASN A 41 1.63 -0.55 -14.98
CA ASN A 41 1.10 -1.69 -14.25
C ASN A 41 1.74 -1.82 -12.87
N VAL A 42 0.93 -2.24 -11.90
CA VAL A 42 1.35 -2.67 -10.57
C VAL A 42 0.92 -4.11 -10.33
N PHE A 43 1.57 -4.81 -9.39
CA PHE A 43 1.26 -6.20 -9.09
C PHE A 43 1.16 -6.46 -7.59
N PRO A 44 0.25 -5.76 -6.87
CA PRO A 44 0.08 -5.90 -5.43
C PRO A 44 -0.76 -7.12 -5.06
N CYS A 45 -0.69 -7.47 -3.76
CA CYS A 45 -1.64 -8.35 -3.11
C CYS A 45 -1.97 -7.84 -1.70
N ALA A 46 -3.21 -8.09 -1.26
CA ALA A 46 -3.64 -7.86 0.11
C ALA A 46 -2.99 -8.89 1.05
N ILE A 47 -2.72 -8.51 2.29
CA ILE A 47 -2.08 -9.37 3.29
C ILE A 47 -2.93 -9.49 4.57
N THR A 48 -2.69 -10.53 5.35
CA THR A 48 -3.43 -10.77 6.60
C THR A 48 -3.14 -9.77 7.72
N LEU A 49 -2.08 -8.96 7.60
CA LEU A 49 -1.90 -7.79 8.42
C LEU A 49 -2.86 -6.69 7.97
N GLY A 50 -3.62 -6.11 8.88
CA GLY A 50 -4.66 -5.14 8.53
C GLY A 50 -5.22 -4.38 9.72
N THR A 51 -6.33 -3.73 9.51
CA THR A 51 -7.07 -2.96 10.51
C THR A 51 -8.42 -3.63 10.77
N TYR A 52 -8.69 -3.93 12.01
CA TYR A 52 -9.95 -4.49 12.51
C TYR A 52 -10.82 -3.39 13.08
N ALA A 53 -12.13 -3.49 12.91
CA ALA A 53 -13.09 -2.60 13.54
C ALA A 53 -14.28 -3.35 14.14
N ILE A 54 -14.79 -2.79 15.23
CA ILE A 54 -16.12 -3.05 15.76
C ILE A 54 -16.91 -1.75 15.63
N ALA A 55 -18.04 -1.79 14.96
CA ALA A 55 -18.84 -0.58 14.70
C ALA A 55 -20.34 -0.84 14.84
N ALA A 56 -21.06 0.22 15.23
CA ALA A 56 -22.52 0.26 15.29
C ALA A 56 -23.02 1.68 15.03
N LYS A 57 -24.26 1.79 14.52
CA LYS A 57 -24.96 3.07 14.47
C LYS A 57 -25.16 3.64 15.87
N ASN A 58 -25.25 4.94 15.96
CA ASN A 58 -25.73 5.63 17.16
C ASN A 58 -26.86 6.62 16.78
N ASP A 59 -27.65 7.02 17.74
CA ASP A 59 -28.75 7.98 17.60
C ASP A 59 -28.29 9.45 17.70
N LEU A 60 -26.97 9.65 17.74
CA LEU A 60 -26.34 10.96 17.73
C LEU A 60 -26.10 11.40 16.27
N LYS A 61 -25.89 12.71 16.10
CA LYS A 61 -25.39 13.25 14.81
C LYS A 61 -23.86 13.34 14.78
N GLN A 62 -23.21 12.43 15.48
CA GLN A 62 -21.75 12.40 15.66
C GLN A 62 -21.17 11.05 15.33
N VAL A 63 -19.97 11.07 14.76
CA VAL A 63 -19.10 9.90 14.64
C VAL A 63 -18.13 9.91 15.81
N ARG A 64 -18.03 8.78 16.52
CA ARG A 64 -17.10 8.61 17.64
C ARG A 64 -16.16 7.46 17.35
N LEU A 65 -14.86 7.75 17.29
CA LEU A 65 -13.82 6.82 16.92
C LEU A 65 -12.82 6.63 18.07
N TYR A 66 -12.43 5.41 18.32
CA TYR A 66 -11.36 5.08 19.26
C TYR A 66 -10.38 4.10 18.62
N SER A 67 -9.08 4.32 18.84
CA SER A 67 -8.03 3.41 18.35
C SER A 67 -7.23 2.83 19.51
N GLU A 68 -7.14 1.51 19.56
CA GLU A 68 -6.26 0.80 20.51
C GLU A 68 -4.76 1.01 20.19
N ASN A 69 -4.42 1.48 19.00
CA ASN A 69 -3.05 1.84 18.64
C ASN A 69 -2.65 3.22 19.20
N PHE A 70 -3.62 4.07 19.53
CA PHE A 70 -3.41 5.44 20.03
C PHE A 70 -4.34 5.72 21.23
N PRO A 71 -4.24 4.92 22.33
CA PRO A 71 -5.15 5.03 23.45
C PRO A 71 -5.09 6.38 24.17
N GLU A 72 -3.96 7.07 24.08
CA GLU A 72 -3.75 8.40 24.65
C GLU A 72 -4.60 9.49 23.98
N ALA A 73 -5.01 9.29 22.73
CA ALA A 73 -5.91 10.20 22.04
C ALA A 73 -7.36 10.13 22.56
N GLY A 74 -7.71 9.05 23.27
CA GLY A 74 -9.07 8.81 23.73
C GLY A 74 -10.07 8.65 22.58
N VAL A 75 -11.34 8.94 22.88
CA VAL A 75 -12.40 8.95 21.86
C VAL A 75 -12.37 10.26 21.09
N ILE A 76 -12.09 10.19 19.80
CA ILE A 76 -12.18 11.35 18.88
C ILE A 76 -13.60 11.41 18.35
N SER A 77 -14.25 12.57 18.49
CA SER A 77 -15.63 12.77 18.06
C SER A 77 -15.74 13.97 17.13
N PHE A 78 -16.55 13.83 16.07
CA PHE A 78 -16.87 14.93 15.17
C PHE A 78 -18.32 14.86 14.71
N ASP A 79 -18.91 16.03 14.42
CA ASP A 79 -20.29 16.16 13.98
C ASP A 79 -20.42 15.81 12.48
N LEU A 80 -21.55 15.18 12.10
CA LEU A 80 -21.87 14.90 10.68
C LEU A 80 -22.05 16.18 9.83
N ALA A 81 -22.23 17.35 10.47
CA ALA A 81 -22.30 18.64 9.79
C ALA A 81 -20.92 19.33 9.65
N ASP A 82 -19.88 18.85 10.35
CA ASP A 82 -18.53 19.42 10.33
C ASP A 82 -17.49 18.33 10.01
N LEU A 83 -17.29 18.11 8.73
CA LEU A 83 -16.37 17.10 8.19
C LEU A 83 -15.09 17.72 7.62
N ASP A 84 -14.74 18.93 8.02
CA ASP A 84 -13.50 19.56 7.57
C ASP A 84 -12.28 18.92 8.21
N HIS A 85 -11.17 18.93 7.48
CA HIS A 85 -9.88 18.45 7.96
C HIS A 85 -9.43 19.28 9.18
N LYS A 86 -9.11 18.61 10.27
CA LYS A 86 -8.57 19.26 11.48
C LYS A 86 -7.29 18.54 11.92
N LYS A 87 -6.21 19.28 12.06
CA LYS A 87 -4.93 18.71 12.50
C LYS A 87 -5.06 17.99 13.86
N ALA A 88 -5.95 18.45 14.74
CA ALA A 88 -6.19 17.83 16.04
C ALA A 88 -6.81 16.43 15.96
N ASP A 89 -7.51 16.11 14.89
CA ASP A 89 -8.16 14.81 14.70
C ASP A 89 -7.17 13.72 14.21
N SER A 90 -5.92 14.10 13.92
CA SER A 90 -4.83 13.18 13.60
C SER A 90 -5.27 12.06 12.62
N TRP A 91 -5.12 10.78 13.01
CA TRP A 91 -5.51 9.61 12.23
C TRP A 91 -7.00 9.57 11.87
N ALA A 92 -7.88 10.19 12.66
CA ALA A 92 -9.31 10.19 12.40
C ALA A 92 -9.70 11.03 11.17
N ASN A 93 -8.77 11.82 10.60
CA ASN A 93 -8.99 12.51 9.34
C ASN A 93 -9.19 11.55 8.16
N TYR A 94 -8.57 10.38 8.14
CA TYR A 94 -8.78 9.36 7.09
C TYR A 94 -10.24 8.88 7.04
N PRO A 95 -10.83 8.33 8.11
CA PRO A 95 -12.25 7.96 8.12
C PRO A 95 -13.17 9.16 7.95
N LYS A 96 -12.82 10.36 8.46
CA LYS A 96 -13.60 11.57 8.25
C LYS A 96 -13.66 11.98 6.77
N GLY A 97 -12.54 11.91 6.05
CA GLY A 97 -12.47 12.19 4.63
C GLY A 97 -13.32 11.21 3.82
N THR A 98 -13.27 9.92 4.14
CA THR A 98 -14.10 8.88 3.51
C THR A 98 -15.58 9.17 3.69
N LEU A 99 -16.02 9.49 4.92
CA LEU A 99 -17.40 9.88 5.21
C LEU A 99 -17.82 11.14 4.43
N ARG A 100 -16.97 12.16 4.40
CA ARG A 100 -17.22 13.41 3.66
C ARG A 100 -17.48 13.12 2.19
N TYR A 101 -16.59 12.41 1.52
CA TYR A 101 -16.69 12.19 0.09
C TYR A 101 -17.82 11.24 -0.32
N LEU A 102 -18.19 10.27 0.52
CA LEU A 102 -19.39 9.48 0.29
C LEU A 102 -20.67 10.33 0.41
N LYS A 103 -20.74 11.26 1.37
CA LYS A 103 -21.86 12.21 1.46
C LYS A 103 -21.89 13.17 0.27
N GLU A 104 -20.76 13.69 -0.18
CA GLU A 104 -20.67 14.53 -1.38
C GLU A 104 -21.10 13.77 -2.65
N ALA A 105 -20.85 12.45 -2.71
CA ALA A 105 -21.36 11.58 -3.78
C ALA A 105 -22.86 11.29 -3.71
N GLY A 106 -23.56 11.79 -2.68
CA GLY A 106 -25.01 11.67 -2.54
C GLY A 106 -25.49 10.51 -1.69
N HIS A 107 -24.58 9.77 -1.05
CA HIS A 107 -24.98 8.67 -0.16
C HIS A 107 -25.58 9.20 1.15
N ALA A 108 -26.74 8.66 1.52
CA ALA A 108 -27.49 9.08 2.70
C ALA A 108 -26.90 8.47 3.99
N ILE A 109 -26.26 9.28 4.80
CA ILE A 109 -25.75 8.89 6.13
C ILE A 109 -26.44 9.80 7.15
N PRO A 110 -27.67 9.42 7.58
CA PRO A 110 -28.53 10.29 8.37
C PRO A 110 -28.23 10.27 9.87
N GLU A 111 -27.49 9.27 10.35
CA GLU A 111 -27.18 9.04 11.76
C GLU A 111 -25.68 8.95 11.96
N GLY A 112 -25.24 9.10 13.21
CA GLY A 112 -23.86 8.87 13.59
C GLY A 112 -23.51 7.38 13.78
N MET A 113 -22.26 7.13 14.11
CA MET A 113 -21.76 5.78 14.41
C MET A 113 -20.67 5.82 15.47
N ASP A 114 -20.51 4.71 16.16
CA ASP A 114 -19.41 4.44 17.07
C ASP A 114 -18.51 3.37 16.46
N MET A 115 -17.20 3.55 16.57
CA MET A 115 -16.24 2.58 16.05
C MET A 115 -14.99 2.48 16.93
N VAL A 116 -14.59 1.26 17.25
CA VAL A 116 -13.31 0.93 17.87
C VAL A 116 -12.45 0.20 16.85
N ILE A 117 -11.21 0.64 16.68
CA ILE A 117 -10.28 0.03 15.74
C ILE A 117 -9.00 -0.46 16.42
N PHE A 118 -8.40 -1.47 15.80
CA PHE A 118 -7.05 -1.96 16.07
C PHE A 118 -6.37 -2.39 14.79
N GLY A 119 -5.19 -1.85 14.50
CA GLY A 119 -4.33 -2.27 13.40
C GLY A 119 -3.13 -3.09 13.89
N ASN A 120 -2.84 -4.19 13.20
CA ASN A 120 -1.60 -4.96 13.40
C ASN A 120 -0.59 -4.72 12.27
N ILE A 121 -0.87 -3.80 11.35
CA ILE A 121 0.12 -3.28 10.41
C ILE A 121 1.15 -2.48 11.21
N PRO A 122 2.45 -2.80 11.12
CA PRO A 122 3.48 -2.04 11.85
C PRO A 122 3.46 -0.56 11.47
N ASN A 123 3.47 0.31 12.46
CA ASN A 123 3.42 1.76 12.23
C ASN A 123 4.60 2.23 11.36
N GLY A 124 4.30 3.02 10.33
CA GLY A 124 5.30 3.59 9.44
C GLY A 124 6.00 2.56 8.52
N SER A 125 5.52 1.32 8.46
CA SER A 125 6.11 0.25 7.65
C SER A 125 5.91 0.43 6.13
N GLY A 126 4.97 1.28 5.71
CA GLY A 126 4.64 1.45 4.28
C GLY A 126 3.80 0.31 3.70
N LEU A 127 3.10 -0.45 4.54
CA LEU A 127 2.19 -1.53 4.14
C LEU A 127 0.73 -1.05 4.02
N SER A 128 0.52 0.24 3.72
CA SER A 128 -0.77 0.90 3.41
C SER A 128 -1.77 0.93 4.56
N SER A 129 -1.35 1.32 5.75
CA SER A 129 -2.27 1.51 6.89
C SER A 129 -3.31 2.61 6.64
N SER A 130 -3.00 3.65 5.87
CA SER A 130 -3.94 4.70 5.46
C SER A 130 -5.06 4.14 4.59
N ALA A 131 -4.71 3.49 3.48
CA ALA A 131 -5.68 2.85 2.58
C ALA A 131 -6.52 1.79 3.30
N SER A 132 -5.90 1.01 4.21
CA SER A 132 -6.62 0.06 5.08
C SER A 132 -7.71 0.77 5.89
N LEU A 133 -7.40 1.91 6.51
CA LEU A 133 -8.35 2.66 7.32
C LEU A 133 -9.44 3.35 6.48
N GLU A 134 -9.09 3.86 5.30
CA GLU A 134 -10.03 4.48 4.35
C GLU A 134 -11.06 3.46 3.84
N LEU A 135 -10.59 2.31 3.34
CA LEU A 135 -11.46 1.25 2.83
C LEU A 135 -12.26 0.58 3.96
N LEU A 136 -11.67 0.43 5.15
CA LEU A 136 -12.38 -0.04 6.33
C LEU A 136 -13.59 0.85 6.62
N MET A 137 -13.39 2.18 6.67
CA MET A 137 -14.47 3.13 6.91
C MET A 137 -15.52 3.08 5.80
N GLY A 138 -15.10 2.97 4.54
CA GLY A 138 -16.00 2.81 3.40
C GLY A 138 -16.91 1.59 3.55
N VAL A 139 -16.33 0.42 3.85
CA VAL A 139 -17.09 -0.84 4.04
C VAL A 139 -17.97 -0.79 5.29
N VAL A 140 -17.53 -0.15 6.35
CA VAL A 140 -18.34 0.06 7.56
C VAL A 140 -19.57 0.91 7.25
N LEU A 141 -19.39 2.04 6.57
CA LEU A 141 -20.50 2.93 6.19
C LEU A 141 -21.46 2.26 5.21
N ASP A 142 -20.93 1.60 4.20
CA ASP A 142 -21.72 0.86 3.22
C ASP A 142 -22.63 -0.18 3.90
N ASN A 143 -22.06 -0.96 4.82
CA ASN A 143 -22.81 -2.01 5.53
C ASN A 143 -23.80 -1.44 6.56
N LEU A 144 -23.39 -0.46 7.37
CA LEU A 144 -24.26 0.07 8.42
C LEU A 144 -25.45 0.86 7.86
N PHE A 145 -25.29 1.52 6.72
CA PHE A 145 -26.31 2.41 6.14
C PHE A 145 -26.94 1.88 4.85
N ASP A 146 -26.61 0.64 4.46
CA ASP A 146 -27.12 -0.02 3.24
C ASP A 146 -26.96 0.85 1.98
N LEU A 147 -25.75 1.45 1.82
CA LEU A 147 -25.49 2.42 0.77
C LEU A 147 -25.38 1.81 -0.62
N ASN A 148 -25.04 0.52 -0.73
CA ASN A 148 -24.79 -0.22 -1.97
C ASN A 148 -23.77 0.49 -2.88
N VAL A 149 -22.65 0.93 -2.30
CA VAL A 149 -21.56 1.59 -3.02
C VAL A 149 -20.76 0.55 -3.82
N ASP A 150 -20.52 0.84 -5.09
CA ASP A 150 -19.63 0.01 -5.89
C ASP A 150 -18.21 0.00 -5.28
N ARG A 151 -17.55 -1.15 -5.30
CA ARG A 151 -16.23 -1.31 -4.69
C ARG A 151 -15.17 -0.39 -5.31
N LEU A 152 -15.24 -0.19 -6.63
CA LEU A 152 -14.33 0.70 -7.33
C LEU A 152 -14.56 2.17 -6.92
N ASP A 153 -15.81 2.55 -6.61
CA ASP A 153 -16.11 3.89 -6.12
C ASP A 153 -15.60 4.10 -4.69
N LEU A 154 -15.62 3.07 -3.82
CA LEU A 154 -14.94 3.12 -2.52
C LEU A 154 -13.42 3.30 -2.67
N ILE A 155 -12.80 2.59 -3.60
CA ILE A 155 -11.37 2.69 -3.92
C ILE A 155 -11.02 4.10 -4.40
N LYS A 156 -11.79 4.65 -5.34
CA LYS A 156 -11.61 6.02 -5.83
C LYS A 156 -11.82 7.06 -4.72
N THR A 157 -12.78 6.81 -3.83
CA THR A 157 -13.01 7.65 -2.65
C THR A 157 -11.80 7.67 -1.74
N GLY A 158 -11.20 6.51 -1.41
CA GLY A 158 -9.98 6.44 -0.61
C GLY A 158 -8.82 7.21 -1.25
N LYS A 159 -8.56 6.98 -2.55
CA LYS A 159 -7.55 7.78 -3.27
C LYS A 159 -7.81 9.29 -3.17
N ARG A 160 -9.07 9.70 -3.32
CA ARG A 160 -9.46 11.11 -3.18
C ARG A 160 -9.21 11.64 -1.78
N VAL A 161 -9.43 10.83 -0.74
CA VAL A 161 -9.10 11.20 0.65
C VAL A 161 -7.62 11.50 0.78
N GLU A 162 -6.73 10.62 0.34
CA GLU A 162 -5.29 10.88 0.40
C GLU A 162 -4.89 12.14 -0.36
N ASN A 163 -5.37 12.30 -1.59
CA ASN A 163 -4.90 13.36 -2.48
C ASN A 163 -5.47 14.73 -2.13
N GLU A 164 -6.78 14.83 -1.87
CA GLU A 164 -7.47 16.11 -1.69
C GLU A 164 -7.70 16.47 -0.21
N PHE A 165 -7.86 15.48 0.67
CA PHE A 165 -8.18 15.73 2.07
C PHE A 165 -6.94 15.72 2.98
N ILE A 166 -6.01 14.79 2.73
CA ILE A 166 -4.75 14.65 3.48
C ILE A 166 -3.61 15.42 2.81
N GLY A 167 -3.59 15.49 1.46
CA GLY A 167 -2.60 16.23 0.69
C GLY A 167 -1.38 15.39 0.25
N VAL A 168 -1.51 14.08 0.18
CA VAL A 168 -0.49 13.16 -0.34
C VAL A 168 -0.85 12.78 -1.78
N ASN A 169 -0.02 13.11 -2.76
CA ASN A 169 -0.26 12.84 -4.17
C ASN A 169 0.01 11.37 -4.56
N SER A 170 -0.63 10.42 -3.87
CA SER A 170 -0.48 8.98 -4.14
C SER A 170 -1.18 8.54 -5.43
N GLY A 171 -0.74 7.38 -5.96
CA GLY A 171 -1.46 6.64 -6.99
C GLY A 171 -2.67 5.87 -6.43
N ILE A 172 -3.20 4.91 -7.19
CA ILE A 172 -4.40 4.16 -6.80
C ILE A 172 -4.10 2.76 -6.25
N MET A 173 -2.85 2.31 -6.36
CA MET A 173 -2.44 0.94 -6.06
C MET A 173 -2.88 0.46 -4.68
N ASP A 174 -2.67 1.27 -3.66
CA ASP A 174 -2.89 0.91 -2.27
C ASP A 174 -4.36 0.63 -1.99
N GLN A 175 -5.23 1.58 -2.35
CA GLN A 175 -6.67 1.44 -2.18
C GLN A 175 -7.23 0.31 -3.04
N PHE A 176 -6.67 0.11 -4.26
CA PHE A 176 -7.09 -0.96 -5.15
C PHE A 176 -6.77 -2.34 -4.55
N ALA A 177 -5.56 -2.54 -4.07
CA ALA A 177 -5.15 -3.79 -3.43
C ALA A 177 -5.97 -4.11 -2.17
N VAL A 178 -6.19 -3.10 -1.31
CA VAL A 178 -7.00 -3.23 -0.09
C VAL A 178 -8.48 -3.48 -0.40
N GLY A 179 -9.01 -2.87 -1.46
CA GLY A 179 -10.42 -3.01 -1.85
C GLY A 179 -10.73 -4.30 -2.58
N MET A 180 -9.89 -4.71 -3.53
CA MET A 180 -10.14 -5.81 -4.48
C MET A 180 -9.38 -7.10 -4.16
N GLY A 181 -8.56 -7.15 -3.11
CA GLY A 181 -7.78 -8.33 -2.75
C GLY A 181 -8.61 -9.61 -2.71
N GLU A 182 -8.02 -10.72 -3.16
CA GLU A 182 -8.55 -12.08 -3.03
C GLU A 182 -7.49 -13.00 -2.44
N GLU A 183 -7.91 -13.92 -1.60
CA GLU A 183 -7.02 -14.90 -0.97
C GLU A 183 -6.20 -15.66 -2.02
N ASN A 184 -4.89 -15.78 -1.79
CA ASN A 184 -3.91 -16.46 -2.66
C ASN A 184 -3.77 -15.86 -4.09
N LYS A 185 -4.21 -14.62 -4.31
CA LYS A 185 -4.07 -13.94 -5.61
C LYS A 185 -3.40 -12.58 -5.48
N ALA A 186 -2.62 -12.22 -6.49
CA ALA A 186 -2.14 -10.87 -6.73
C ALA A 186 -2.98 -10.21 -7.84
N ILE A 187 -2.96 -8.90 -7.86
CA ILE A 187 -3.73 -8.08 -8.81
C ILE A 187 -2.77 -7.47 -9.81
N LEU A 188 -2.77 -7.91 -11.06
CA LEU A 188 -2.16 -7.12 -12.12
C LEU A 188 -3.15 -6.01 -12.48
N LEU A 189 -2.79 -4.77 -12.16
CA LEU A 189 -3.62 -3.59 -12.41
C LEU A 189 -2.91 -2.67 -13.40
N ASP A 190 -3.57 -2.36 -14.50
CA ASP A 190 -3.22 -1.22 -15.37
C ASP A 190 -3.77 0.06 -14.74
N CYS A 191 -2.89 0.92 -14.24
CA CYS A 191 -3.30 2.15 -13.55
C CYS A 191 -3.77 3.26 -14.48
N ASN A 192 -3.62 3.10 -15.79
CA ASN A 192 -4.13 4.02 -16.80
C ASN A 192 -5.61 3.76 -17.10
N THR A 193 -5.99 2.49 -17.27
CA THR A 193 -7.34 2.07 -17.66
C THR A 193 -8.18 1.58 -16.49
N LEU A 194 -7.56 1.19 -15.38
CA LEU A 194 -8.12 0.45 -14.23
C LEU A 194 -8.63 -0.95 -14.60
N GLU A 195 -8.22 -1.48 -15.75
CA GLU A 195 -8.39 -2.90 -16.05
C GLU A 195 -7.47 -3.73 -15.17
N TYR A 196 -7.95 -4.86 -14.69
CA TYR A 196 -7.17 -5.71 -13.78
C TYR A 196 -7.40 -7.21 -14.03
N GLU A 197 -6.43 -7.99 -13.65
CA GLU A 197 -6.45 -9.46 -13.70
C GLU A 197 -6.05 -10.03 -12.34
N MET A 198 -6.84 -10.98 -11.82
CA MET A 198 -6.50 -11.74 -10.63
C MET A 198 -5.58 -12.91 -11.00
N VAL A 199 -4.36 -12.89 -10.51
CA VAL A 199 -3.32 -13.88 -10.82
C VAL A 199 -3.05 -14.74 -9.59
N PRO A 200 -3.22 -16.07 -9.66
CA PRO A 200 -2.85 -16.97 -8.56
C PRO A 200 -1.37 -16.83 -8.20
N VAL A 201 -1.06 -16.80 -6.90
CA VAL A 201 0.30 -16.74 -6.38
C VAL A 201 0.69 -18.11 -5.86
N GLU A 202 1.29 -18.91 -6.72
CA GLU A 202 1.72 -20.29 -6.43
C GLU A 202 3.24 -20.32 -6.26
N LEU A 203 3.71 -20.18 -5.02
CA LEU A 203 5.15 -20.12 -4.70
C LEU A 203 5.76 -21.49 -4.34
N GLY A 204 5.03 -22.59 -4.49
CA GLY A 204 5.52 -23.93 -4.15
C GLY A 204 6.03 -24.03 -2.71
N ASN A 205 7.29 -24.43 -2.54
CA ASN A 205 7.93 -24.53 -1.21
C ASN A 205 8.49 -23.20 -0.69
N HIS A 206 8.10 -22.06 -1.28
CA HIS A 206 8.55 -20.75 -0.83
C HIS A 206 7.44 -19.96 -0.15
N ALA A 207 7.83 -18.92 0.58
CA ALA A 207 6.92 -17.94 1.18
C ALA A 207 7.49 -16.53 1.00
N ILE A 208 6.62 -15.54 1.12
CA ILE A 208 7.01 -14.14 1.11
C ILE A 208 7.34 -13.72 2.55
N VAL A 209 8.55 -13.23 2.77
CA VAL A 209 8.97 -12.65 4.04
C VAL A 209 9.04 -11.14 3.88
N ILE A 210 8.27 -10.42 4.69
CA ILE A 210 8.32 -8.97 4.80
C ILE A 210 9.42 -8.62 5.80
N MET A 211 10.30 -7.70 5.41
CA MET A 211 11.42 -7.20 6.21
C MET A 211 11.21 -5.71 6.46
N ASN A 212 10.85 -5.34 7.69
CA ASN A 212 10.63 -3.95 8.08
C ASN A 212 11.91 -3.32 8.61
N THR A 213 12.37 -2.26 7.96
CA THR A 213 13.58 -1.52 8.36
C THR A 213 13.46 -0.82 9.71
N LYS A 214 12.25 -0.53 10.18
CA LYS A 214 11.98 0.33 11.37
C LYS A 214 12.58 1.74 11.27
N LYS A 215 13.02 2.16 10.09
CA LYS A 215 13.44 3.53 9.88
C LYS A 215 12.28 4.49 10.12
N ARG A 216 12.51 5.51 10.94
CA ARG A 216 11.53 6.58 11.12
C ARG A 216 11.35 7.33 9.80
N ARG A 217 10.11 7.46 9.36
CA ARG A 217 9.73 8.11 8.12
C ARG A 217 9.54 9.61 8.34
N GLU A 218 10.60 10.35 8.21
CA GLU A 218 10.56 11.81 8.16
C GLU A 218 10.65 12.25 6.70
N LEU A 219 9.82 13.21 6.29
CA LEU A 219 9.83 13.80 4.94
C LEU A 219 9.54 12.82 3.77
N VAL A 220 8.91 11.67 4.02
CA VAL A 220 8.58 10.71 2.95
C VAL A 220 7.66 11.35 1.92
N ASP A 221 6.61 12.03 2.37
CA ASP A 221 5.61 12.64 1.49
C ASP A 221 6.21 13.70 0.56
N SER A 222 7.15 14.51 1.08
CA SER A 222 7.82 15.53 0.26
C SER A 222 8.73 14.91 -0.81
N LYS A 223 9.48 13.85 -0.48
CA LYS A 223 10.33 13.12 -1.44
C LYS A 223 9.51 12.32 -2.44
N TYR A 224 8.40 11.75 -2.01
CA TYR A 224 7.48 11.07 -2.92
C TYR A 224 6.89 12.04 -3.95
N ASN A 225 6.42 13.21 -3.51
CA ASN A 225 5.92 14.25 -4.39
C ASN A 225 7.01 14.78 -5.34
N GLU A 226 8.27 14.88 -4.88
CA GLU A 226 9.42 15.26 -5.71
C GLU A 226 9.61 14.24 -6.85
N ARG A 227 9.62 12.92 -6.56
CA ARG A 227 9.72 11.86 -7.58
C ARG A 227 8.60 11.94 -8.61
N ARG A 228 7.39 12.18 -8.15
CA ARG A 228 6.25 12.36 -9.04
C ARG A 228 6.43 13.56 -9.96
N SER A 229 6.81 14.73 -9.42
CA SER A 229 7.06 15.92 -10.21
C SER A 229 8.18 15.75 -11.25
N GLU A 230 9.26 15.04 -10.89
CA GLU A 230 10.34 14.70 -11.83
C GLU A 230 9.83 13.84 -12.99
N CYS A 231 8.95 12.87 -12.74
CA CYS A 231 8.32 12.06 -13.79
C CYS A 231 7.35 12.88 -14.66
N GLU A 232 6.55 13.75 -14.06
CA GLU A 232 5.63 14.63 -14.79
C GLU A 232 6.40 15.60 -15.72
N GLU A 233 7.53 16.15 -15.26
CA GLU A 233 8.42 16.97 -16.09
C GLU A 233 9.03 16.15 -17.23
N ALA A 234 9.52 14.94 -16.94
CA ALA A 234 10.07 14.06 -17.97
C ALA A 234 9.03 13.71 -19.03
N LEU A 235 7.80 13.37 -18.62
CA LEU A 235 6.69 13.10 -19.53
C LEU A 235 6.39 14.29 -20.42
N ALA A 236 6.29 15.50 -19.85
CA ALA A 236 6.01 16.73 -20.63
C ALA A 236 7.07 16.99 -21.71
N LYS A 237 8.35 16.72 -21.42
CA LYS A 237 9.43 16.83 -22.41
C LYS A 237 9.31 15.75 -23.49
N LEU A 238 9.07 14.48 -23.12
CA LEU A 238 8.91 13.37 -24.07
C LEU A 238 7.71 13.59 -25.01
N GLN A 239 6.62 14.16 -24.53
CA GLN A 239 5.43 14.49 -25.33
C GLN A 239 5.70 15.50 -26.45
N THR A 240 6.84 16.20 -26.44
CA THR A 240 7.24 17.08 -27.55
C THR A 240 7.67 16.30 -28.81
N VAL A 241 8.04 15.02 -28.66
CA VAL A 241 8.57 14.17 -29.75
C VAL A 241 7.85 12.84 -29.91
N VAL A 242 7.08 12.39 -28.91
CA VAL A 242 6.27 11.18 -28.97
C VAL A 242 4.86 11.47 -28.51
N SER A 243 3.87 10.78 -29.11
CA SER A 243 2.44 10.96 -28.78
C SER A 243 2.02 9.91 -27.77
N VAL A 244 2.15 10.21 -26.47
CA VAL A 244 1.78 9.34 -25.35
C VAL A 244 1.09 10.14 -24.25
N GLY A 245 0.18 9.50 -23.51
CA GLY A 245 -0.51 10.11 -22.37
C GLY A 245 0.23 9.92 -21.04
N SER A 246 1.06 8.89 -20.94
CA SER A 246 1.78 8.54 -19.71
C SER A 246 3.12 7.85 -20.01
N LEU A 247 4.03 7.77 -19.02
CA LEU A 247 5.27 7.01 -19.17
C LEU A 247 5.03 5.50 -19.31
N GLY A 248 3.95 4.97 -18.74
CA GLY A 248 3.55 3.57 -18.85
C GLY A 248 3.15 3.14 -20.26
N GLU A 249 2.82 4.07 -21.15
CA GLU A 249 2.52 3.77 -22.56
C GLU A 249 3.78 3.60 -23.42
N LEU A 250 4.97 3.97 -22.91
CA LEU A 250 6.23 3.85 -23.64
C LEU A 250 6.79 2.42 -23.51
N ASP A 251 7.27 1.89 -24.63
CA ASP A 251 8.22 0.77 -24.62
C ASP A 251 9.67 1.29 -24.49
N GLU A 252 10.58 0.38 -24.14
CA GLU A 252 12.00 0.72 -23.93
C GLU A 252 12.66 1.30 -25.19
N GLU A 253 12.33 0.79 -26.38
CA GLU A 253 12.93 1.25 -27.64
C GLU A 253 12.48 2.68 -27.98
N THR A 254 11.19 2.96 -27.89
CA THR A 254 10.62 4.29 -28.13
C THR A 254 11.18 5.30 -27.13
N PHE A 255 11.29 4.91 -25.85
CA PHE A 255 11.88 5.76 -24.82
C PHE A 255 13.36 6.08 -25.11
N GLU A 256 14.19 5.06 -25.41
CA GLU A 256 15.61 5.27 -25.71
C GLU A 256 15.83 6.15 -26.94
N ASN A 257 14.99 6.03 -27.97
CA ASN A 257 15.05 6.89 -29.15
C ASN A 257 14.65 8.34 -28.85
N ALA A 258 13.78 8.58 -27.87
CA ALA A 258 13.28 9.89 -27.50
C ALA A 258 14.08 10.59 -26.39
N LYS A 259 14.92 9.88 -25.64
CA LYS A 259 15.57 10.34 -24.39
C LYS A 259 16.37 11.64 -24.50
N ALA A 260 16.86 12.00 -25.71
CA ALA A 260 17.67 13.20 -25.93
C ALA A 260 16.96 14.51 -25.53
N VAL A 261 15.60 14.53 -25.56
CA VAL A 261 14.84 15.73 -25.18
C VAL A 261 14.80 15.96 -23.68
N LEU A 262 15.18 14.98 -22.86
CA LEU A 262 15.16 15.11 -21.40
C LEU A 262 16.23 16.07 -20.87
N GLU A 263 17.40 16.17 -21.52
CA GLU A 263 18.50 17.10 -21.20
C GLU A 263 19.02 17.03 -19.75
N SER A 264 18.45 16.16 -18.93
CA SER A 264 18.74 15.97 -17.51
C SER A 264 18.93 14.49 -17.21
N ASP A 265 20.07 14.14 -16.59
CA ASP A 265 20.33 12.77 -16.14
C ASP A 265 19.28 12.30 -15.10
N VAL A 266 18.84 13.21 -14.23
CA VAL A 266 17.83 12.91 -13.24
C VAL A 266 16.51 12.54 -13.93
N LEU A 267 16.00 13.37 -14.83
CA LEU A 267 14.75 13.09 -15.54
C LEU A 267 14.85 11.82 -16.39
N TYR A 268 16.00 11.59 -17.02
CA TYR A 268 16.24 10.35 -17.76
C TYR A 268 16.14 9.13 -16.84
N ARG A 269 16.82 9.12 -15.70
CA ARG A 269 16.79 8.00 -14.76
C ARG A 269 15.38 7.76 -14.20
N ARG A 270 14.63 8.82 -13.82
CA ARG A 270 13.24 8.67 -13.32
C ARG A 270 12.34 8.06 -14.38
N ALA A 271 12.35 8.60 -15.60
CA ALA A 271 11.55 8.07 -16.70
C ALA A 271 11.98 6.65 -17.09
N ARG A 272 13.30 6.36 -17.13
CA ARG A 272 13.83 5.01 -17.39
C ARG A 272 13.28 3.99 -16.40
N HIS A 273 13.27 4.33 -15.09
CA HIS A 273 12.68 3.45 -14.09
C HIS A 273 11.21 3.18 -14.42
N ALA A 274 10.40 4.22 -14.60
CA ALA A 274 8.96 4.07 -14.85
C ALA A 274 8.66 3.18 -16.07
N VAL A 275 9.36 3.40 -17.18
CA VAL A 275 9.20 2.63 -18.42
C VAL A 275 9.67 1.19 -18.24
N THR A 276 10.87 0.97 -17.72
CA THR A 276 11.44 -0.38 -17.58
C THR A 276 10.76 -1.19 -16.48
N GLU A 277 10.32 -0.55 -15.39
CA GLU A 277 9.58 -1.22 -14.31
C GLU A 277 8.22 -1.70 -14.79
N ASN A 278 7.52 -0.91 -15.61
CA ASN A 278 6.28 -1.34 -16.23
C ASN A 278 6.47 -2.62 -17.05
N GLN A 279 7.53 -2.67 -17.88
CA GLN A 279 7.85 -3.88 -18.67
C GLN A 279 8.26 -5.07 -17.78
N ARG A 280 9.03 -4.83 -16.70
CA ARG A 280 9.38 -5.87 -15.72
C ARG A 280 8.14 -6.44 -15.04
N THR A 281 7.16 -5.62 -14.71
CA THR A 281 5.90 -6.05 -14.08
C THR A 281 5.14 -7.02 -14.95
N LEU A 282 5.01 -6.75 -16.24
CA LEU A 282 4.36 -7.65 -17.20
C LEU A 282 5.12 -8.97 -17.38
N LYS A 283 6.46 -8.91 -17.46
CA LYS A 283 7.32 -10.09 -17.53
C LYS A 283 7.22 -10.93 -16.24
N ALA A 284 7.18 -10.28 -15.07
CA ALA A 284 7.05 -10.94 -13.78
C ALA A 284 5.71 -11.67 -13.63
N LYS A 285 4.61 -11.05 -14.05
CA LYS A 285 3.30 -11.72 -14.11
C LYS A 285 3.35 -12.97 -14.96
N SER A 286 3.95 -12.89 -16.14
CA SER A 286 4.07 -14.03 -17.06
C SER A 286 4.93 -15.16 -16.46
N ALA A 287 6.06 -14.82 -15.83
CA ALA A 287 6.92 -15.78 -15.16
C ALA A 287 6.20 -16.50 -14.00
N LEU A 288 5.45 -15.73 -13.18
CA LEU A 288 4.68 -16.32 -12.08
C LEU A 288 3.60 -17.29 -12.59
N GLN A 289 2.85 -16.91 -13.62
CA GLN A 289 1.83 -17.77 -14.24
C GLN A 289 2.42 -19.04 -14.90
N ALA A 290 3.65 -18.96 -15.40
CA ALA A 290 4.35 -20.10 -15.96
C ALA A 290 5.03 -21.00 -14.89
N GLY A 291 5.02 -20.59 -13.61
CA GLY A 291 5.73 -21.27 -12.53
C GLY A 291 7.25 -21.11 -12.58
N GLU A 292 7.75 -20.12 -13.32
CA GLU A 292 9.17 -19.79 -13.47
C GLU A 292 9.65 -18.91 -12.30
N LEU A 293 9.66 -19.47 -11.09
CA LEU A 293 9.89 -18.71 -9.86
C LEU A 293 11.28 -18.07 -9.77
N GLU A 294 12.32 -18.71 -10.31
CA GLU A 294 13.67 -18.14 -10.38
C GLU A 294 13.69 -16.90 -11.27
N ALA A 295 13.03 -16.95 -12.43
CA ALA A 295 12.92 -15.79 -13.32
C ALA A 295 12.13 -14.65 -12.66
N PHE A 296 11.06 -14.98 -11.94
CA PHE A 296 10.30 -14.02 -11.16
C PHE A 296 11.17 -13.34 -10.08
N GLY A 297 11.94 -14.13 -9.32
CA GLY A 297 12.87 -13.61 -8.31
C GLY A 297 13.95 -12.69 -8.89
N GLN A 298 14.50 -13.04 -10.06
CA GLN A 298 15.48 -12.18 -10.76
C GLN A 298 14.87 -10.86 -11.22
N LEU A 299 13.61 -10.84 -11.67
CA LEU A 299 12.91 -9.60 -12.01
C LEU A 299 12.68 -8.72 -10.77
N MET A 300 12.39 -9.31 -9.62
CA MET A 300 12.34 -8.58 -8.35
C MET A 300 13.69 -7.92 -8.01
N ASN A 301 14.81 -8.65 -8.18
CA ASN A 301 16.14 -8.11 -7.93
C ASN A 301 16.47 -6.94 -8.87
N GLN A 302 16.15 -7.06 -10.15
CA GLN A 302 16.31 -5.99 -11.15
C GLN A 302 15.47 -4.76 -10.81
N SER A 303 14.24 -4.96 -10.31
CA SER A 303 13.38 -3.88 -9.82
C SER A 303 14.05 -3.12 -8.66
N HIS A 304 14.61 -3.83 -7.66
CA HIS A 304 15.32 -3.16 -6.56
C HIS A 304 16.52 -2.35 -7.04
N ILE A 305 17.31 -2.89 -7.94
CA ILE A 305 18.46 -2.17 -8.53
C ILE A 305 18.00 -0.89 -9.24
N SER A 306 16.94 -0.94 -10.03
CA SER A 306 16.38 0.23 -10.69
C SER A 306 15.82 1.26 -9.69
N LEU A 307 15.15 0.81 -8.62
CA LEU A 307 14.66 1.68 -7.54
C LEU A 307 15.81 2.36 -6.78
N ARG A 308 16.95 1.68 -6.62
CA ARG A 308 18.15 2.21 -5.99
C ARG A 308 18.87 3.21 -6.89
N ASP A 309 19.18 2.80 -8.12
CA ASP A 309 20.13 3.49 -9.00
C ASP A 309 19.44 4.54 -9.90
N ASP A 310 18.22 4.26 -10.37
CA ASP A 310 17.48 5.17 -11.26
C ASP A 310 16.48 6.04 -10.49
N TYR A 311 15.79 5.46 -9.51
CA TYR A 311 14.72 6.17 -8.82
C TYR A 311 15.16 6.78 -7.48
N GLU A 312 16.22 6.27 -6.87
CA GLU A 312 16.84 6.75 -5.63
C GLU A 312 15.85 6.86 -4.46
N VAL A 313 15.08 5.77 -4.24
CA VAL A 313 14.06 5.70 -3.18
C VAL A 313 14.38 4.64 -2.11
N THR A 314 15.44 3.85 -2.24
CA THR A 314 15.75 2.76 -1.31
C THR A 314 16.44 3.25 -0.03
N GLY A 315 17.61 3.82 -0.14
CA GLY A 315 18.44 4.21 0.99
C GLY A 315 19.15 3.04 1.66
N ILE A 316 20.10 3.35 2.53
CA ILE A 316 21.02 2.36 3.10
C ILE A 316 20.30 1.24 3.87
N GLU A 317 19.19 1.53 4.53
CA GLU A 317 18.47 0.55 5.34
C GLU A 317 17.81 -0.53 4.46
N LEU A 318 17.11 -0.13 3.39
CA LEU A 318 16.50 -1.08 2.46
C LEU A 318 17.55 -1.81 1.65
N ASP A 319 18.60 -1.13 1.19
CA ASP A 319 19.71 -1.75 0.45
C ASP A 319 20.43 -2.80 1.30
N THR A 320 20.65 -2.52 2.59
CA THR A 320 21.27 -3.48 3.51
C THR A 320 20.41 -4.72 3.70
N LEU A 321 19.07 -4.56 3.90
CA LEU A 321 18.16 -5.71 4.04
C LEU A 321 18.15 -6.56 2.78
N VAL A 322 18.00 -5.93 1.62
CA VAL A 322 17.88 -6.63 0.35
C VAL A 322 19.19 -7.32 -0.04
N GLN A 323 20.34 -6.66 0.15
CA GLN A 323 21.63 -7.28 -0.10
C GLN A 323 21.86 -8.48 0.84
N ALA A 324 21.57 -8.32 2.12
CA ALA A 324 21.68 -9.43 3.08
C ALA A 324 20.75 -10.59 2.74
N ALA A 325 19.56 -10.31 2.19
CA ALA A 325 18.63 -11.32 1.73
C ALA A 325 19.16 -12.08 0.49
N TRP A 326 19.72 -11.37 -0.50
CA TRP A 326 20.30 -11.99 -1.69
C TRP A 326 21.46 -12.98 -1.37
N ASP A 327 22.18 -12.69 -0.30
CA ASP A 327 23.33 -13.51 0.14
C ASP A 327 22.90 -14.81 0.87
N GLN A 328 21.59 -15.01 1.14
CA GLN A 328 21.10 -16.19 1.84
C GLN A 328 20.73 -17.33 0.87
N PRO A 329 21.07 -18.57 1.20
CA PRO A 329 20.58 -19.73 0.45
C PRO A 329 19.05 -19.85 0.57
N GLY A 330 18.41 -20.34 -0.48
CA GLY A 330 16.96 -20.52 -0.53
C GLY A 330 16.16 -19.24 -0.81
N VAL A 331 16.82 -18.13 -1.15
CA VAL A 331 16.20 -16.88 -1.58
C VAL A 331 16.16 -16.83 -3.10
N LEU A 332 14.98 -16.68 -3.69
CA LEU A 332 14.80 -16.50 -5.13
C LEU A 332 14.99 -15.05 -5.56
N GLY A 333 14.54 -14.10 -4.75
CA GLY A 333 14.66 -12.69 -5.00
C GLY A 333 14.20 -11.85 -3.81
N ALA A 334 14.64 -10.60 -3.78
CA ALA A 334 14.23 -9.62 -2.76
C ALA A 334 14.27 -8.20 -3.32
N ARG A 335 13.36 -7.36 -2.84
CA ARG A 335 13.22 -5.96 -3.23
C ARG A 335 12.48 -5.12 -2.19
N MET A 336 12.67 -3.82 -2.23
CA MET A 336 11.78 -2.93 -1.47
C MET A 336 10.33 -3.02 -1.98
N THR A 337 9.37 -2.73 -1.12
CA THR A 337 7.95 -2.64 -1.47
C THR A 337 7.35 -1.35 -0.92
N GLY A 338 6.46 -0.71 -1.69
CA GLY A 338 5.83 0.56 -1.37
C GLY A 338 6.65 1.78 -1.78
N ALA A 339 6.47 2.90 -1.08
CA ALA A 339 7.07 4.18 -1.47
C ALA A 339 8.60 4.27 -1.29
N GLY A 340 9.21 3.36 -0.52
CA GLY A 340 10.61 3.47 -0.18
C GLY A 340 10.90 4.50 0.94
N PHE A 341 12.11 5.07 0.93
CA PHE A 341 12.63 6.00 1.95
C PHE A 341 12.60 5.43 3.38
N GLY A 342 12.79 4.13 3.52
CA GLY A 342 12.53 3.29 4.67
C GLY A 342 11.31 2.39 4.42
N GLY A 343 10.67 1.91 5.47
CA GLY A 343 9.56 0.96 5.35
C GLY A 343 10.03 -0.47 5.13
N CYS A 344 9.43 -1.21 4.19
CA CYS A 344 9.65 -2.64 4.05
C CYS A 344 10.33 -3.02 2.74
N ALA A 345 11.05 -4.14 2.81
CA ALA A 345 11.39 -4.98 1.66
C ALA A 345 10.64 -6.32 1.77
N ILE A 346 10.56 -7.05 0.67
CA ILE A 346 10.03 -8.41 0.60
C ILE A 346 11.06 -9.33 -0.01
N ALA A 347 11.10 -10.58 0.45
CA ALA A 347 11.91 -11.65 -0.11
C ALA A 347 11.08 -12.90 -0.33
N ILE A 348 11.34 -13.64 -1.41
CA ILE A 348 10.77 -14.98 -1.63
C ILE A 348 11.80 -15.99 -1.12
N VAL A 349 11.46 -16.67 -0.04
CA VAL A 349 12.37 -17.54 0.72
C VAL A 349 11.80 -18.95 0.80
N GLU A 350 12.67 -19.95 0.63
CA GLU A 350 12.30 -21.35 0.87
C GLU A 350 11.85 -21.54 2.33
N LYS A 351 10.69 -22.20 2.53
CA LYS A 351 10.04 -22.29 3.86
C LYS A 351 10.95 -22.82 4.95
N ASP A 352 11.73 -23.86 4.65
CA ASP A 352 12.64 -24.48 5.62
C ASP A 352 13.84 -23.57 5.95
N ALA A 353 14.19 -22.62 5.07
CA ALA A 353 15.27 -21.66 5.28
C ALA A 353 14.86 -20.43 6.06
N ILE A 354 13.55 -20.15 6.25
CA ILE A 354 13.06 -18.91 6.87
C ILE A 354 13.67 -18.63 8.25
N PRO A 355 13.74 -19.58 9.19
CA PRO A 355 14.30 -19.27 10.52
C PRO A 355 15.76 -18.78 10.44
N THR A 356 16.59 -19.46 9.64
CA THR A 356 17.99 -19.09 9.43
C THR A 356 18.12 -17.79 8.66
N PHE A 357 17.28 -17.58 7.67
CA PHE A 357 17.18 -16.33 6.92
C PHE A 357 16.93 -15.13 7.84
N ILE A 358 15.89 -15.21 8.69
CA ILE A 358 15.55 -14.14 9.64
C ILE A 358 16.72 -13.84 10.59
N GLU A 359 17.35 -14.88 11.12
CA GLU A 359 18.50 -14.72 12.03
C GLU A 359 19.68 -14.03 11.33
N ASN A 360 20.08 -14.49 10.17
CA ASN A 360 21.26 -14.00 9.46
C ASN A 360 21.05 -12.58 8.91
N VAL A 361 19.93 -12.34 8.23
CA VAL A 361 19.58 -11.02 7.70
C VAL A 361 19.42 -10.02 8.84
N GLY A 362 18.75 -10.41 9.93
CA GLY A 362 18.58 -9.58 11.11
C GLY A 362 19.91 -9.16 11.74
N LYS A 363 20.84 -10.11 11.93
CA LYS A 363 22.18 -9.82 12.46
C LYS A 363 22.98 -8.90 11.53
N THR A 364 22.96 -9.16 10.23
CA THR A 364 23.67 -8.33 9.25
C THR A 364 23.12 -6.90 9.25
N TYR A 365 21.81 -6.76 9.26
CA TYR A 365 21.14 -5.46 9.31
C TYR A 365 21.48 -4.70 10.60
N GLU A 366 21.32 -5.31 11.76
CA GLU A 366 21.59 -4.67 13.05
C GLU A 366 23.06 -4.25 13.19
N ALA A 367 23.99 -5.07 12.71
CA ALA A 367 25.41 -4.75 12.71
C ALA A 367 25.75 -3.54 11.81
N ALA A 368 25.07 -3.39 10.68
CA ALA A 368 25.31 -2.31 9.73
C ALA A 368 24.56 -1.02 10.06
N ILE A 369 23.33 -1.12 10.57
CA ILE A 369 22.41 0.03 10.77
C ILE A 369 22.36 0.47 12.24
N GLY A 370 22.63 -0.43 13.19
CA GLY A 370 22.70 -0.10 14.62
C GLY A 370 21.39 -0.30 15.38
N TYR A 371 20.33 -0.81 14.75
CA TYR A 371 19.08 -1.22 15.39
C TYR A 371 18.44 -2.39 14.62
N PRO A 372 17.61 -3.23 15.28
CA PRO A 372 17.08 -4.43 14.68
C PRO A 372 15.97 -4.13 13.65
N ALA A 373 15.91 -4.93 12.59
CA ALA A 373 14.75 -5.05 11.71
C ALA A 373 13.67 -5.95 12.33
N GLU A 374 12.46 -5.91 11.77
CA GLU A 374 11.39 -6.85 12.08
C GLU A 374 11.00 -7.65 10.85
N PHE A 375 10.55 -8.89 11.08
CA PHE A 375 10.21 -9.82 9.98
C PHE A 375 8.81 -10.38 10.19
N TYR A 376 8.07 -10.52 9.08
CA TYR A 376 6.73 -11.09 9.05
C TYR A 376 6.61 -12.03 7.86
N ILE A 377 5.99 -13.19 8.05
CA ILE A 377 5.61 -14.06 6.94
C ILE A 377 4.29 -13.52 6.39
N ALA A 378 4.26 -13.16 5.11
CA ALA A 378 3.05 -12.65 4.47
C ALA A 378 2.16 -13.81 4.01
N GLU A 379 0.90 -13.75 4.44
CA GLU A 379 -0.18 -14.55 3.88
C GLU A 379 -1.08 -13.61 3.07
N ILE A 380 -1.47 -14.04 1.86
CA ILE A 380 -2.30 -13.25 0.96
C ILE A 380 -3.76 -13.39 1.37
N SER A 381 -4.44 -12.27 1.52
CA SER A 381 -5.77 -12.14 2.12
C SER A 381 -6.81 -11.63 1.11
N ASP A 382 -8.08 -11.80 1.47
CA ASP A 382 -9.15 -11.02 0.85
C ASP A 382 -9.04 -9.54 1.17
N GLY A 383 -9.69 -8.71 0.34
CA GLY A 383 -9.84 -7.28 0.54
C GLY A 383 -10.72 -6.90 1.73
N ALA A 384 -10.99 -5.61 1.88
CA ALA A 384 -11.81 -5.06 2.97
C ALA A 384 -13.21 -5.68 2.99
N LYS A 385 -13.66 -6.14 4.18
CA LYS A 385 -14.89 -6.90 4.33
C LYS A 385 -15.50 -6.80 5.73
N ARG A 386 -16.79 -7.16 5.80
CA ARG A 386 -17.47 -7.56 7.04
C ARG A 386 -16.99 -8.94 7.46
N LEU A 387 -16.84 -9.18 8.77
CA LEU A 387 -16.44 -10.45 9.38
C LEU A 387 -17.66 -11.22 9.92
#